data_e51400eba4473cf497555ee5dd88983e
#
_entry.id   e51400eba4473cf497555ee5dd88983e
#
_cell.length_a   1.000
_cell.length_b   1.000
_cell.length_c   1.000
_cell.angle_alpha   90.00
_cell.angle_beta   90.00
_cell.angle_gamma   90.00
#
_symmetry.space_group_name_H-M   'P 1'
#
loop_
_entity.id
_entity.type
_entity.pdbx_description
1 polymer ?
#
loop_
_entity_poly.entity_id
_entity_poly.type
_entity_poly.pdbx_seq_one_letter_code
_entity_poly.pdbx_strand_id
1 'polypeptide(L)'
;MTGAATRPRRSSWRALATGLAAALGLAAPVQAQSLSPEAAPAAWVAYAEAATHTVKAWLEEDDEAASNLRLYLDQTRSGPDQPTPSLELKLWIAPDGVVSRVGFAPLGDPRAEADLQTSVQGRRLPPPPSGMLQPLRLAVQLEAAL
;
A
#
# COMPACT_ATOMS: atom_id res chain seq x y z
N MET A 1 -24.51 1.56 -41.85
CA MET A 1 -24.47 1.56 -41.72
C MET A 1 -24.07 1.56 -41.16
N THR A 2 -24.00 1.39 -41.21
CA THR A 2 -23.80 1.21 -40.87
C THR A 2 -23.31 1.32 -40.01
N GLY A 3 -23.20 1.70 -40.00
CA GLY A 3 -22.63 1.80 -39.20
C GLY A 3 -22.72 1.29 -38.23
N ALA A 4 -23.36 1.03 -38.33
CA ALA A 4 -23.81 0.43 -37.48
C ALA A 4 -23.07 -0.39 -36.94
N ALA A 5 -22.75 -0.77 -37.59
CA ALA A 5 -22.17 -1.67 -37.18
C ALA A 5 -21.39 -1.29 -36.16
N THR A 6 -21.12 -0.73 -36.31
CA THR A 6 -20.41 -0.49 -35.45
C THR A 6 -20.71 -0.40 -34.27
N ARG A 7 -21.35 -0.16 -34.16
CA ARG A 7 -21.79 0.01 -33.10
C ARG A 7 -21.72 -0.89 -32.22
N PRO A 8 -21.93 -1.69 -32.47
CA PRO A 8 -22.15 -2.68 -31.56
C PRO A 8 -20.91 -3.22 -31.03
N ARG A 9 -20.05 -3.19 -31.66
CA ARG A 9 -19.01 -3.74 -31.27
C ARG A 9 -18.55 -3.31 -30.05
N ARG A 10 -18.66 -2.26 -29.84
CA ARG A 10 -18.22 -1.76 -28.76
C ARG A 10 -18.81 -2.35 -27.65
N SER A 11 -19.92 -2.50 -27.68
CA SER A 11 -20.60 -2.98 -26.56
C SER A 11 -20.16 -4.36 -26.35
N SER A 12 -19.91 -5.04 -27.31
CA SER A 12 -19.58 -6.35 -27.08
C SER A 12 -18.27 -6.46 -26.41
N TRP A 13 -17.41 -5.65 -26.70
CA TRP A 13 -16.22 -5.89 -26.12
C TRP A 13 -16.22 -5.53 -24.68
N ARG A 14 -17.08 -4.79 -24.31
CA ARG A 14 -17.18 -4.41 -23.00
C ARG A 14 -17.58 -5.63 -22.30
N ALA A 15 -18.48 -6.28 -22.75
CA ALA A 15 -19.01 -7.41 -22.14
C ALA A 15 -17.93 -8.43 -22.08
N LEU A 16 -17.23 -8.51 -23.10
CA LEU A 16 -16.21 -9.38 -23.14
C LEU A 16 -15.23 -9.23 -22.10
N ALA A 17 -14.84 -8.11 -21.93
CA ALA A 17 -13.87 -7.85 -20.99
C ALA A 17 -14.28 -8.39 -19.69
N THR A 18 -15.45 -8.23 -19.37
CA THR A 18 -15.91 -8.66 -18.13
C THR A 18 -15.80 -10.12 -18.01
N GLY A 19 -16.35 -10.77 -18.83
CA GLY A 19 -16.41 -12.17 -18.72
C GLY A 19 -15.06 -12.75 -18.66
N LEU A 20 -14.23 -12.24 -19.44
CA LEU A 20 -13.03 -12.71 -19.47
C LEU A 20 -12.33 -12.65 -18.25
N ALA A 21 -12.37 -11.62 -17.72
CA ALA A 21 -11.70 -11.40 -16.56
C ALA A 21 -11.98 -12.52 -15.65
N ALA A 22 -13.08 -12.84 -15.54
CA ALA A 22 -13.44 -13.85 -14.64
C ALA A 22 -12.73 -15.12 -14.96
N ALA A 23 -12.82 -15.49 -16.04
CA ALA A 23 -12.28 -16.71 -16.42
C ALA A 23 -10.86 -16.82 -16.14
N LEU A 24 -10.20 -15.88 -16.45
CA LEU A 24 -8.91 -16.02 -16.26
C LEU A 24 -8.34 -15.67 -15.10
N GLY A 25 -9.04 -15.41 -14.23
CA GLY A 25 -8.52 -15.03 -13.05
C GLY A 25 -7.39 -15.86 -12.75
N LEU A 26 -7.41 -16.98 -13.15
CA LEU A 26 -6.39 -17.80 -12.82
C LEU A 26 -5.13 -17.47 -13.43
N ALA A 27 -5.13 -17.20 -14.51
CA ALA A 27 -3.92 -16.99 -15.17
C ALA A 27 -3.19 -15.80 -14.83
N ALA A 28 -3.82 -14.85 -14.77
CA ALA A 28 -3.16 -13.65 -14.61
C ALA A 28 -2.67 -13.31 -13.32
N PRO A 29 -2.41 -14.07 -12.60
CA PRO A 29 -2.01 -13.80 -11.32
C PRO A 29 -0.97 -12.82 -11.23
N VAL A 30 -0.26 -12.73 -12.13
CA VAL A 30 0.73 -11.88 -12.13
C VAL A 30 0.54 -10.59 -11.66
N GLN A 31 -0.32 -9.92 -12.17
CA GLN A 31 -0.44 -8.65 -11.79
C GLN A 31 -1.47 -8.45 -10.85
N ALA A 32 -2.10 -9.35 -10.51
CA ALA A 32 -3.20 -9.15 -9.64
C ALA A 32 -2.75 -8.99 -8.26
N GLN A 33 -1.78 -8.26 -8.04
CA GLN A 33 -1.37 -8.15 -6.72
C GLN A 33 -2.14 -7.16 -5.92
N SER A 34 -2.97 -6.37 -6.52
CA SER A 34 -3.74 -5.39 -5.81
C SER A 34 -5.18 -5.78 -5.78
N LEU A 35 -5.74 -5.91 -4.63
CA LEU A 35 -7.16 -6.16 -4.48
C LEU A 35 -7.77 -5.01 -3.73
N SER A 36 -8.96 -4.63 -4.10
CA SER A 36 -9.67 -3.62 -3.34
C SER A 36 -10.10 -4.24 -2.03
N PRO A 37 -10.34 -3.46 -1.01
CA PRO A 37 -10.77 -4.01 0.27
C PRO A 37 -12.00 -4.89 0.18
N GLU A 38 -12.90 -4.56 -0.71
CA GLU A 38 -14.12 -5.35 -0.83
C GLU A 38 -13.87 -6.71 -1.42
N ALA A 39 -12.82 -6.86 -2.20
CA ALA A 39 -12.51 -8.13 -2.83
C ALA A 39 -11.54 -8.97 -2.01
N ALA A 40 -10.95 -8.43 -0.99
CA ALA A 40 -9.97 -9.16 -0.21
C ALA A 40 -10.64 -10.02 0.85
N PRO A 41 -10.08 -11.18 1.16
CA PRO A 41 -10.60 -11.97 2.26
C PRO A 41 -10.56 -11.18 3.56
N ALA A 42 -11.52 -11.43 4.43
CA ALA A 42 -11.61 -10.69 5.70
C ALA A 42 -10.31 -10.79 6.52
N ALA A 43 -9.65 -11.93 6.48
CA ALA A 43 -8.41 -12.08 7.24
C ALA A 43 -7.31 -11.16 6.71
N TRP A 44 -7.30 -10.90 5.41
CA TRP A 44 -6.28 -10.03 4.84
C TRP A 44 -6.57 -8.57 5.25
N VAL A 45 -7.85 -8.19 5.25
CA VAL A 45 -8.22 -6.85 5.64
C VAL A 45 -7.86 -6.61 7.11
N ALA A 46 -8.19 -7.57 7.96
CA ALA A 46 -7.86 -7.45 9.38
C ALA A 46 -6.35 -7.37 9.59
N TYR A 47 -5.60 -8.15 8.82
CA TYR A 47 -4.14 -8.13 8.93
C TYR A 47 -3.62 -6.75 8.50
N ALA A 48 -4.14 -6.22 7.41
CA ALA A 48 -3.71 -4.92 6.92
C ALA A 48 -4.01 -3.82 7.94
N GLU A 49 -5.14 -3.88 8.61
CA GLU A 49 -5.47 -2.90 9.62
C GLU A 49 -4.52 -3.00 10.81
N ALA A 50 -4.24 -4.20 11.26
CA ALA A 50 -3.33 -4.40 12.37
C ALA A 50 -1.91 -3.97 11.98
N ALA A 51 -1.51 -4.29 10.76
CA ALA A 51 -0.19 -3.89 10.28
C ALA A 51 -0.07 -2.38 10.20
N THR A 52 -1.14 -1.72 9.76
CA THR A 52 -1.13 -0.26 9.68
C THR A 52 -0.92 0.37 11.06
N HIS A 53 -1.60 -0.14 12.06
CA HIS A 53 -1.44 0.36 13.41
C HIS A 53 -0.02 0.12 13.93
N THR A 54 0.53 -1.04 13.66
CA THR A 54 1.86 -1.37 14.11
C THR A 54 2.93 -0.51 13.43
N VAL A 55 2.81 -0.35 12.12
CA VAL A 55 3.77 0.46 11.38
C VAL A 55 3.67 1.92 11.82
N LYS A 56 2.45 2.40 12.05
CA LYS A 56 2.30 3.76 12.55
C LYS A 56 3.00 3.92 13.89
N ALA A 57 2.88 2.93 14.77
CA ALA A 57 3.55 3.00 16.06
C ALA A 57 5.07 3.02 15.89
N TRP A 58 5.60 2.24 14.96
CA TRP A 58 7.04 2.26 14.69
C TRP A 58 7.49 3.64 14.24
N LEU A 59 6.70 4.27 13.37
CA LEU A 59 7.07 5.56 12.83
C LEU A 59 6.86 6.69 13.84
N GLU A 60 6.22 6.39 14.95
CA GLU A 60 6.02 7.38 16.01
C GLU A 60 6.92 7.13 17.22
N GLU A 61 7.85 6.18 17.10
CA GLU A 61 8.80 5.92 18.19
C GLU A 61 9.75 7.09 18.37
N ASP A 62 10.38 7.11 19.50
CA ASP A 62 11.30 8.20 19.84
C ASP A 62 12.73 8.00 19.37
N ASP A 63 12.94 7.10 18.43
CA ASP A 63 14.29 6.91 17.93
C ASP A 63 14.61 7.99 16.91
N GLU A 64 15.87 8.08 16.56
CA GLU A 64 16.34 9.13 15.68
C GLU A 64 15.72 9.08 14.29
N ALA A 65 15.67 7.91 13.69
CA ALA A 65 15.14 7.82 12.32
C ALA A 65 13.66 8.21 12.27
N ALA A 66 12.87 7.68 13.19
CA ALA A 66 11.45 8.02 13.18
C ALA A 66 11.21 9.48 13.48
N SER A 67 11.97 10.03 14.44
CA SER A 67 11.83 11.45 14.78
C SER A 67 12.20 12.35 13.60
N ASN A 68 13.28 12.03 12.93
CA ASN A 68 13.73 12.83 11.80
C ASN A 68 12.72 12.75 10.65
N LEU A 69 12.16 11.59 10.42
CA LEU A 69 11.17 11.44 9.38
C LEU A 69 9.94 12.30 9.69
N ARG A 70 9.47 12.25 10.93
CA ARG A 70 8.29 13.04 11.30
C ARG A 70 8.56 14.53 11.15
N LEU A 71 9.76 14.98 11.51
CA LEU A 71 10.09 16.38 11.35
C LEU A 71 10.07 16.76 9.88
N TYR A 72 10.62 15.90 9.03
CA TYR A 72 10.62 16.19 7.60
C TYR A 72 9.19 16.27 7.06
N LEU A 73 8.34 15.33 7.45
CA LEU A 73 6.97 15.32 6.96
C LEU A 73 6.21 16.54 7.48
N ASP A 74 6.49 16.95 8.70
CA ASP A 74 5.85 18.12 9.27
C ASP A 74 6.22 19.37 8.47
N GLN A 75 7.46 19.44 8.01
CA GLN A 75 7.92 20.56 7.21
C GLN A 75 7.29 20.59 5.82
N THR A 76 6.77 19.47 5.35
CA THR A 76 6.16 19.41 4.02
C THR A 76 4.66 19.62 4.04
N ARG A 77 4.09 19.96 5.19
CA ARG A 77 2.67 20.24 5.26
C ARG A 77 2.33 21.46 4.43
N SER A 78 1.12 21.47 3.88
CA SER A 78 0.70 22.59 3.07
C SER A 78 0.47 23.86 3.87
N GLY A 79 0.28 23.75 5.14
CA GLY A 79 0.08 24.90 6.02
C GLY A 79 0.04 24.43 7.45
N PRO A 80 0.08 25.37 8.41
CA PRO A 80 0.13 25.01 9.83
C PRO A 80 -1.07 24.20 10.29
N ASP A 81 -2.21 24.43 9.66
CA ASP A 81 -3.42 23.73 10.06
C ASP A 81 -3.68 22.47 9.23
N GLN A 82 -2.77 22.12 8.37
CA GLN A 82 -2.97 20.95 7.51
C GLN A 82 -2.30 19.73 8.13
N PRO A 83 -2.84 18.55 7.91
CA PRO A 83 -2.19 17.35 8.45
C PRO A 83 -0.90 17.05 7.69
N THR A 84 -0.03 16.26 8.29
CA THR A 84 1.15 15.82 7.58
C THR A 84 0.71 14.93 6.41
N PRO A 85 1.48 14.88 5.34
CA PRO A 85 1.12 14.03 4.21
C PRO A 85 1.01 12.57 4.62
N SER A 86 0.06 11.88 4.04
CA SER A 86 -0.11 10.46 4.30
C SER A 86 0.98 9.68 3.57
N LEU A 87 1.50 8.65 4.20
CA LEU A 87 2.51 7.80 3.59
C LEU A 87 1.86 6.56 3.04
N GLU A 88 2.08 6.31 1.76
CA GLU A 88 1.57 5.10 1.14
C GLU A 88 2.73 4.13 1.00
N LEU A 89 2.65 3.03 1.70
CA LEU A 89 3.73 2.07 1.77
C LEU A 89 3.35 0.75 1.17
N LYS A 90 4.34 0.06 0.61
CA LYS A 90 4.16 -1.30 0.13
C LYS A 90 5.12 -2.14 0.92
N LEU A 91 4.61 -3.16 1.58
CA LEU A 91 5.44 -4.02 2.41
C LEU A 91 5.51 -5.42 1.84
N TRP A 92 6.71 -5.94 1.72
CA TRP A 92 6.91 -7.34 1.36
C TRP A 92 7.24 -8.04 2.67
N ILE A 93 6.39 -8.96 3.09
CA ILE A 93 6.46 -9.57 4.41
C ILE A 93 6.76 -11.06 4.27
N ALA A 94 7.80 -11.49 4.93
CA ALA A 94 8.17 -12.90 4.88
C ALA A 94 7.18 -13.74 5.68
N PRO A 95 7.14 -15.03 5.46
CA PRO A 95 6.18 -15.89 6.16
C PRO A 95 6.26 -15.80 7.68
N ASP A 96 7.41 -15.43 8.23
CA ASP A 96 7.56 -15.28 9.67
C ASP A 96 7.20 -13.88 10.14
N GLY A 97 6.78 -13.01 9.25
CA GLY A 97 6.37 -11.66 9.61
C GLY A 97 7.43 -10.58 9.43
N VAL A 98 8.64 -10.93 9.09
CA VAL A 98 9.67 -9.91 8.92
C VAL A 98 9.40 -9.09 7.66
N VAL A 99 9.48 -7.77 7.78
CA VAL A 99 9.33 -6.90 6.63
C VAL A 99 10.63 -6.95 5.86
N SER A 100 10.65 -7.70 4.77
CA SER A 100 11.87 -7.89 4.01
C SER A 100 12.16 -6.71 3.10
N ARG A 101 11.14 -5.94 2.76
CA ARG A 101 11.33 -4.81 1.86
C ARG A 101 10.18 -3.83 2.03
N VAL A 102 10.47 -2.55 1.92
CA VAL A 102 9.44 -1.53 1.96
C VAL A 102 9.60 -0.65 0.73
N GLY A 103 8.48 -0.35 0.06
CA GLY A 103 8.48 0.52 -1.11
C GLY A 103 7.60 1.72 -0.84
N PHE A 104 7.93 2.85 -1.44
CA PHE A 104 7.14 4.06 -1.29
C PHE A 104 7.50 5.02 -2.41
N ALA A 105 6.63 5.97 -2.65
CA ALA A 105 6.92 6.98 -3.65
C ALA A 105 8.02 7.90 -3.12
N PRO A 106 8.80 8.49 -3.97
CA PRO A 106 9.88 9.36 -3.53
C PRO A 106 9.36 10.46 -2.61
N LEU A 107 10.11 10.73 -1.54
CA LEU A 107 9.72 11.76 -0.60
C LEU A 107 10.38 13.10 -0.92
N GLY A 108 11.32 13.12 -1.81
CA GLY A 108 11.99 14.36 -2.16
C GLY A 108 13.25 14.64 -1.35
N ASP A 109 13.58 13.75 -0.43
CA ASP A 109 14.77 13.92 0.39
C ASP A 109 15.36 12.55 0.70
N PRO A 110 16.58 12.27 0.25
CA PRO A 110 17.17 10.93 0.45
C PRO A 110 17.30 10.55 1.91
N ARG A 111 17.52 11.51 2.77
CA ARG A 111 17.66 11.21 4.19
C ARG A 111 16.32 10.77 4.78
N ALA A 112 15.24 11.45 4.41
CA ALA A 112 13.92 11.05 4.89
C ALA A 112 13.57 9.67 4.40
N GLU A 113 13.95 9.36 3.16
CA GLU A 113 13.68 8.05 2.61
C GLU A 113 14.46 6.96 3.35
N ALA A 114 15.71 7.25 3.69
CA ALA A 114 16.51 6.31 4.45
C ALA A 114 15.94 6.11 5.85
N ASP A 115 15.46 7.18 6.46
CA ASP A 115 14.87 7.10 7.79
C ASP A 115 13.60 6.24 7.76
N LEU A 116 12.80 6.39 6.72
CA LEU A 116 11.60 5.60 6.58
C LEU A 116 11.97 4.12 6.42
N GLN A 117 12.93 3.82 5.61
CA GLN A 117 13.37 2.47 5.42
C GLN A 117 13.90 1.88 6.72
N THR A 118 14.73 2.62 7.43
CA THR A 118 15.30 2.17 8.68
C THR A 118 14.21 1.89 9.73
N SER A 119 13.15 2.67 9.71
CA SER A 119 12.10 2.52 10.70
C SER A 119 11.19 1.34 10.45
N VAL A 120 11.16 0.83 9.24
CA VAL A 120 10.21 -0.23 8.89
C VAL A 120 10.87 -1.52 8.45
N GLN A 121 11.89 -1.44 7.63
CA GLN A 121 12.48 -2.64 7.05
C GLN A 121 13.24 -3.44 8.10
N GLY A 122 13.05 -4.73 8.08
CA GLY A 122 13.72 -5.60 9.03
C GLY A 122 12.94 -5.84 10.32
N ARG A 123 11.86 -5.11 10.51
CA ARG A 123 11.05 -5.31 11.70
C ARG A 123 10.06 -6.42 11.49
N ARG A 124 9.49 -6.90 12.56
CA ARG A 124 8.61 -8.06 12.48
C ARG A 124 7.18 -7.72 12.83
N LEU A 125 6.28 -8.12 11.94
CA LEU A 125 4.86 -8.08 12.18
C LEU A 125 4.42 -9.50 12.51
N PRO A 126 3.18 -9.71 12.94
CA PRO A 126 2.68 -11.08 13.06
C PRO A 126 2.75 -11.76 11.70
N PRO A 127 2.85 -13.07 11.66
CA PRO A 127 2.90 -13.77 10.37
C PRO A 127 1.67 -13.45 9.52
N PRO A 128 1.85 -13.18 8.23
CA PRO A 128 0.72 -12.85 7.38
C PRO A 128 -0.16 -14.07 7.09
N PRO A 129 -1.41 -13.85 6.76
CA PRO A 129 -2.29 -14.94 6.40
C PRO A 129 -1.73 -15.69 5.20
N SER A 130 -1.96 -17.00 5.20
CA SER A 130 -1.49 -17.84 4.14
C SER A 130 -2.07 -17.39 2.81
N GLY A 131 -1.25 -17.29 1.81
CA GLY A 131 -1.71 -16.91 0.49
C GLY A 131 -1.98 -15.43 0.28
N MET A 132 -1.73 -14.60 1.28
CA MET A 132 -1.98 -13.18 1.12
C MET A 132 -1.11 -12.62 0.01
N LEU A 133 -1.72 -11.80 -0.83
CA LEU A 133 -0.97 -11.20 -1.92
C LEU A 133 0.00 -10.15 -1.43
N GLN A 134 1.11 -10.06 -2.10
CA GLN A 134 2.17 -9.11 -1.77
C GLN A 134 2.43 -8.20 -2.96
N PRO A 135 2.83 -6.98 -2.75
CA PRO A 135 3.08 -6.35 -1.45
C PRO A 135 1.78 -5.93 -0.77
N LEU A 136 1.83 -5.82 0.53
CA LEU A 136 0.73 -5.29 1.30
C LEU A 136 0.78 -3.77 1.20
N ARG A 137 -0.32 -3.14 0.81
CA ARG A 137 -0.34 -1.70 0.67
C ARG A 137 -1.00 -1.07 1.87
N LEU A 138 -0.34 -0.11 2.46
CA LEU A 138 -0.83 0.58 3.65
C LEU A 138 -0.80 2.09 3.43
N ALA A 139 -1.74 2.79 4.04
CA ALA A 139 -1.70 4.25 4.08
C ALA A 139 -1.58 4.63 5.55
N VAL A 140 -0.54 5.35 5.89
CA VAL A 140 -0.26 5.71 7.27
C VAL A 140 -0.27 7.21 7.42
N GLN A 141 -1.05 7.70 8.36
CA GLN A 141 -1.11 9.13 8.66
C GLN A 141 -0.45 9.36 10.01
N LEU A 142 0.61 10.11 10.05
CA LEU A 142 1.33 10.35 11.28
C LEU A 142 0.88 11.65 11.93
N GLU A 143 1.05 11.71 13.24
CA GLU A 143 0.75 12.92 13.97
C GLU A 143 1.86 13.93 13.72
N ALA A 144 1.56 15.19 13.88
CA ALA A 144 2.56 16.23 13.71
C ALA A 144 3.66 16.06 14.74
N ALA A 145 4.88 16.35 14.34
CA ALA A 145 6.00 16.21 15.23
C ALA A 145 6.14 17.51 16.03
N LEU A 146 5.68 17.54 17.22
CA LEU A 146 5.80 18.76 18.02
C LEU A 146 6.67 18.58 19.23
#